data_e1c7844eec52eb72203f94de736cf87c
#
_entry.id   e1c7844eec52eb72203f94de736cf87c
#
_cell.length_a   1.000
_cell.length_b   1.000
_cell.length_c   1.000
_cell.angle_alpha   90.00
_cell.angle_beta   90.00
_cell.angle_gamma   90.00
#
_symmetry.space_group_name_H-M   'P 1'
#
loop_
_entity.id
_entity.type
_entity.pdbx_description
1 polymer ?
#
loop_
_entity_poly.entity_id
_entity_poly.type
_entity_poly.pdbx_seq_one_letter_code
_entity_poly.pdbx_strand_id
1 'polypeptide(L)'
;MLNLHVAGAYKQLRTREADVRQQFFCWGGCWFAELCLIFGGASSGGLFDRLAKVFRQIATELTIMPGDQVQQILDDVVGAGTRIEVEAFYYKYREVALDCGVELASEDDPNKAFSARQTGEVFGIFYDTVTFSWWLSERKLGVIIDMLLKLDKSDQQTLAFLKTIVGKLIHYRPMVPHGKFHIGQLIKVSSVAPGTDLSRVVTVPEWARAEAWYWRSLLPFCARRVPLPNPDFSLPPWVLHAYTDAAGGSSALGHGVGAVMEPSWWCYLPWGIDSPINSSLKFEDGKMFCNKMSAWELVGPLLVLTAGVELVRNKSLIIPVDNRGSVCIYAKGWCTSCLLCSTLALAISEVAASINCRLEVVKIRRCSNALAEAADAISKADFKRLRRLMPGASAGPARVPRALLQWVARPVGDRHLAAKLLKEMGVQRNILGYQGMFYC
;
A
#
# COMPACT_ATOMS: atom_id res chain seq x y z
N MET A 1 -16.63 1.87 -20.03
CA MET A 1 -16.74 1.19 -18.72
C MET A 1 -18.18 0.76 -18.44
N LEU A 2 -18.36 -0.27 -17.66
CA LEU A 2 -19.67 -0.73 -17.14
C LEU A 2 -19.63 -0.79 -15.61
N ASN A 3 -20.80 -0.75 -14.99
CA ASN A 3 -21.03 -1.11 -13.61
C ASN A 3 -22.33 -1.90 -13.49
N LEU A 4 -22.31 -2.97 -12.71
CA LEU A 4 -23.45 -3.81 -12.36
C LEU A 4 -23.40 -4.06 -10.85
N HIS A 5 -24.55 -4.10 -10.21
CA HIS A 5 -24.66 -4.40 -8.80
C HIS A 5 -25.71 -5.49 -8.55
N VAL A 6 -25.37 -6.50 -7.76
CA VAL A 6 -26.31 -7.54 -7.36
C VAL A 6 -27.18 -7.04 -6.22
N ALA A 7 -28.49 -6.94 -6.46
CA ALA A 7 -29.43 -6.43 -5.48
C ALA A 7 -29.55 -7.38 -4.29
N GLY A 8 -29.42 -6.86 -3.08
CA GLY A 8 -29.59 -7.65 -1.86
C GLY A 8 -28.74 -8.94 -1.79
N ALA A 9 -27.55 -8.93 -2.33
CA ALA A 9 -26.65 -10.06 -2.61
C ALA A 9 -26.77 -11.26 -1.63
N TYR A 10 -26.54 -11.01 -0.34
CA TYR A 10 -26.61 -12.09 0.65
C TYR A 10 -28.04 -12.62 0.86
N LYS A 11 -29.05 -11.81 0.66
CA LYS A 11 -30.46 -12.17 0.81
C LYS A 11 -30.96 -13.11 -0.28
N GLN A 12 -30.23 -13.20 -1.38
CA GLN A 12 -30.55 -14.12 -2.48
C GLN A 12 -30.01 -15.55 -2.27
N LEU A 13 -29.12 -15.75 -1.30
CA LEU A 13 -28.56 -17.06 -0.99
C LEU A 13 -29.18 -17.63 0.29
N ARG A 14 -29.97 -18.70 0.13
CA ARG A 14 -30.57 -19.39 1.27
C ARG A 14 -29.52 -20.11 2.09
N THR A 15 -29.63 -19.98 3.40
CA THR A 15 -28.87 -20.77 4.37
C THR A 15 -29.45 -22.18 4.43
N ARG A 16 -28.58 -23.18 4.53
CA ARG A 16 -29.02 -24.58 4.73
C ARG A 16 -29.82 -24.66 6.03
N GLU A 17 -30.96 -25.37 6.02
CA GLU A 17 -31.89 -25.47 7.13
C GLU A 17 -31.21 -25.83 8.47
N ALA A 18 -30.25 -26.77 8.45
CA ALA A 18 -29.48 -27.15 9.64
C ALA A 18 -28.68 -25.99 10.26
N ASP A 19 -28.32 -24.97 9.48
CA ASP A 19 -27.50 -23.84 9.90
C ASP A 19 -28.34 -22.59 10.27
N VAL A 20 -29.63 -22.57 9.88
CA VAL A 20 -30.56 -21.46 10.19
C VAL A 20 -30.62 -21.16 11.69
N ARG A 21 -30.56 -22.22 12.54
CA ARG A 21 -30.56 -22.06 14.01
C ARG A 21 -29.39 -21.27 14.57
N GLN A 22 -28.35 -20.98 13.77
CA GLN A 22 -27.23 -20.14 14.15
C GLN A 22 -27.45 -18.67 13.79
N GLN A 23 -28.56 -18.35 13.17
CA GLN A 23 -28.89 -17.02 12.64
C GLN A 23 -30.18 -16.46 13.27
N PHE A 24 -30.41 -16.72 14.54
CA PHE A 24 -31.50 -16.12 15.31
C PHE A 24 -31.16 -14.73 15.80
N PHE A 25 -32.11 -13.83 15.75
CA PHE A 25 -32.03 -12.53 16.38
C PHE A 25 -33.34 -12.18 17.07
N CYS A 26 -33.29 -11.35 18.10
CA CYS A 26 -34.44 -10.89 18.84
C CYS A 26 -34.72 -9.42 18.50
N TRP A 27 -35.97 -9.12 18.15
CA TRP A 27 -36.43 -7.77 17.92
C TRP A 27 -37.86 -7.60 18.44
N GLY A 28 -38.10 -6.52 19.19
CA GLY A 28 -39.41 -6.27 19.79
C GLY A 28 -39.91 -7.39 20.71
N GLY A 29 -39.00 -8.14 21.37
CA GLY A 29 -39.36 -9.29 22.23
C GLY A 29 -39.69 -10.59 21.48
N CYS A 30 -39.66 -10.58 20.16
CA CYS A 30 -39.88 -11.76 19.31
C CYS A 30 -38.56 -12.29 18.76
N TRP A 31 -38.47 -13.61 18.64
CA TRP A 31 -37.34 -14.29 17.99
C TRP A 31 -37.60 -14.53 16.52
N PHE A 32 -36.63 -14.19 15.69
CA PHE A 32 -36.66 -14.37 14.24
C PHE A 32 -35.45 -15.22 13.82
N ALA A 33 -35.64 -16.01 12.78
CA ALA A 33 -34.57 -16.74 12.10
C ALA A 33 -34.32 -16.13 10.72
N GLU A 34 -33.09 -15.78 10.43
CA GLU A 34 -32.71 -15.36 9.08
C GLU A 34 -32.51 -16.60 8.20
N LEU A 35 -33.27 -16.68 7.10
CA LEU A 35 -33.24 -17.83 6.19
C LEU A 35 -32.21 -17.71 5.06
N CYS A 36 -31.57 -16.55 4.95
CA CYS A 36 -30.55 -16.26 3.95
C CYS A 36 -29.20 -15.94 4.62
N LEU A 37 -28.15 -15.76 3.83
CA LEU A 37 -26.86 -15.32 4.36
C LEU A 37 -27.01 -13.97 5.04
N ILE A 38 -26.41 -13.82 6.20
CA ILE A 38 -26.45 -12.58 6.99
C ILE A 38 -25.26 -11.67 6.73
N PHE A 39 -25.48 -10.36 6.81
CA PHE A 39 -24.39 -9.40 6.88
C PHE A 39 -23.61 -9.60 8.19
N GLY A 40 -22.28 -9.67 8.07
CA GLY A 40 -21.40 -9.90 9.21
C GLY A 40 -21.18 -11.37 9.54
N GLY A 41 -21.84 -12.31 8.90
CA GLY A 41 -21.51 -13.74 8.98
C GLY A 41 -20.09 -14.00 8.42
N ALA A 42 -19.26 -14.71 9.20
CA ALA A 42 -17.85 -14.93 8.86
C ALA A 42 -17.62 -15.58 7.48
N SER A 43 -18.54 -16.44 7.03
CA SER A 43 -18.48 -17.13 5.74
C SER A 43 -19.33 -16.49 4.64
N SER A 44 -20.26 -15.59 4.98
CA SER A 44 -21.25 -15.06 4.02
C SER A 44 -20.60 -14.39 2.81
N GLY A 45 -19.61 -13.50 3.06
CA GLY A 45 -18.89 -12.81 1.99
C GLY A 45 -18.14 -13.78 1.06
N GLY A 46 -17.45 -14.77 1.63
CA GLY A 46 -16.70 -15.76 0.84
C GLY A 46 -17.57 -16.71 0.04
N LEU A 47 -18.75 -17.07 0.55
CA LEU A 47 -19.71 -17.92 -0.17
C LEU A 47 -20.31 -17.15 -1.35
N PHE A 48 -20.75 -15.91 -1.11
CA PHE A 48 -21.29 -15.06 -2.17
C PHE A 48 -20.25 -14.74 -3.24
N ASP A 49 -19.02 -14.39 -2.86
CA ASP A 49 -17.93 -14.08 -3.79
C ASP A 49 -17.61 -15.25 -4.75
N ARG A 50 -17.66 -16.49 -4.24
CA ARG A 50 -17.45 -17.68 -5.09
C ARG A 50 -18.53 -17.81 -6.15
N LEU A 51 -19.80 -17.66 -5.78
CA LEU A 51 -20.91 -17.73 -6.71
C LEU A 51 -20.86 -16.60 -7.74
N ALA A 52 -20.63 -15.39 -7.28
CA ALA A 52 -20.53 -14.21 -8.10
C ALA A 52 -19.42 -14.34 -9.17
N LYS A 53 -18.26 -14.90 -8.79
CA LYS A 53 -17.17 -15.19 -9.73
C LYS A 53 -17.56 -16.19 -10.81
N VAL A 54 -18.41 -17.15 -10.51
CA VAL A 54 -18.93 -18.11 -11.52
C VAL A 54 -19.75 -17.36 -12.56
N PHE A 55 -20.66 -16.49 -12.16
CA PHE A 55 -21.45 -15.68 -13.12
C PHE A 55 -20.55 -14.82 -14.00
N ARG A 56 -19.57 -14.14 -13.39
CA ARG A 56 -18.60 -13.35 -14.14
C ARG A 56 -17.85 -14.22 -15.16
N GLN A 57 -17.39 -15.40 -14.75
CA GLN A 57 -16.64 -16.30 -15.64
C GLN A 57 -17.50 -16.75 -16.80
N ILE A 58 -18.73 -17.21 -16.56
CA ILE A 58 -19.67 -17.62 -17.61
C ILE A 58 -19.89 -16.48 -18.60
N ALA A 59 -20.20 -15.28 -18.11
CA ALA A 59 -20.42 -14.12 -18.98
C ALA A 59 -19.17 -13.74 -19.78
N THR A 60 -17.98 -13.88 -19.20
CA THR A 60 -16.71 -13.63 -19.88
C THR A 60 -16.46 -14.67 -20.99
N GLU A 61 -16.70 -15.94 -20.72
CA GLU A 61 -16.50 -17.03 -21.70
C GLU A 61 -17.51 -16.99 -22.86
N LEU A 62 -18.68 -16.41 -22.62
CA LEU A 62 -19.74 -16.25 -23.64
C LEU A 62 -19.68 -14.94 -24.41
N THR A 63 -18.66 -14.10 -24.14
CA THR A 63 -18.50 -12.80 -24.81
C THR A 63 -17.06 -12.59 -25.29
N ILE A 64 -16.83 -11.49 -26.01
CA ILE A 64 -15.50 -11.09 -26.47
C ILE A 64 -14.73 -10.27 -25.42
N MET A 65 -15.33 -10.00 -24.25
CA MET A 65 -14.72 -9.20 -23.19
C MET A 65 -13.58 -9.96 -22.51
N PRO A 66 -12.34 -9.46 -22.53
CA PRO A 66 -11.23 -10.11 -21.83
C PRO A 66 -11.47 -10.19 -20.32
N GLY A 67 -11.19 -11.35 -19.72
CA GLY A 67 -11.47 -11.60 -18.30
C GLY A 67 -10.66 -10.75 -17.32
N ASP A 68 -9.51 -10.25 -17.72
CA ASP A 68 -8.65 -9.31 -16.96
C ASP A 68 -9.20 -7.88 -17.00
N GLN A 69 -10.06 -7.55 -17.94
CA GLN A 69 -10.75 -6.27 -18.04
C GLN A 69 -12.04 -6.19 -17.21
N VAL A 70 -12.44 -7.28 -16.56
CA VAL A 70 -13.59 -7.34 -15.68
C VAL A 70 -13.18 -7.71 -14.27
N GLN A 71 -13.56 -6.89 -13.32
CA GLN A 71 -13.37 -7.16 -11.91
C GLN A 71 -14.71 -7.33 -11.21
N GLN A 72 -14.77 -8.24 -10.25
CA GLN A 72 -15.91 -8.41 -9.39
C GLN A 72 -15.46 -8.40 -7.93
N ILE A 73 -16.10 -7.56 -7.15
CA ILE A 73 -15.87 -7.44 -5.71
C ILE A 73 -17.22 -7.59 -5.04
N LEU A 74 -17.48 -8.80 -4.54
CA LEU A 74 -18.78 -9.18 -3.97
C LEU A 74 -19.93 -8.89 -4.95
N ASP A 75 -20.79 -7.96 -4.62
CA ASP A 75 -21.99 -7.55 -5.33
C ASP A 75 -21.75 -6.55 -6.48
N ASP A 76 -20.56 -5.97 -6.55
CA ASP A 76 -20.20 -5.02 -7.60
C ASP A 76 -19.37 -5.67 -8.72
N VAL A 77 -19.81 -5.50 -9.96
CA VAL A 77 -19.10 -5.92 -11.18
C VAL A 77 -18.74 -4.71 -11.99
N VAL A 78 -17.48 -4.57 -12.30
CA VAL A 78 -16.94 -3.42 -13.05
C VAL A 78 -16.13 -3.93 -14.23
N GLY A 79 -16.26 -3.27 -15.36
CA GLY A 79 -15.46 -3.60 -16.55
C GLY A 79 -15.09 -2.35 -17.36
N ALA A 80 -13.98 -2.45 -18.07
CA ALA A 80 -13.52 -1.43 -19.01
C ALA A 80 -13.02 -2.08 -20.30
N GLY A 81 -13.40 -1.54 -21.45
CA GLY A 81 -13.06 -2.07 -22.76
C GLY A 81 -13.67 -1.21 -23.85
N THR A 82 -13.64 -1.69 -25.07
CA THR A 82 -14.38 -1.06 -26.18
C THR A 82 -15.87 -1.07 -25.88
N ARG A 83 -16.62 -0.20 -26.54
CA ARG A 83 -18.07 -0.13 -26.36
C ARG A 83 -18.75 -1.48 -26.64
N ILE A 84 -18.33 -2.15 -27.71
CA ILE A 84 -18.90 -3.44 -28.12
C ILE A 84 -18.64 -4.53 -27.06
N GLU A 85 -17.42 -4.63 -26.54
CA GLU A 85 -17.05 -5.59 -25.49
C GLU A 85 -17.88 -5.33 -24.23
N VAL A 86 -17.91 -4.08 -23.78
CA VAL A 86 -18.59 -3.65 -22.56
C VAL A 86 -20.11 -3.92 -22.64
N GLU A 87 -20.77 -3.57 -23.76
CA GLU A 87 -22.19 -3.83 -23.97
C GLU A 87 -22.48 -5.32 -24.05
N ALA A 88 -21.69 -6.09 -24.82
CA ALA A 88 -21.86 -7.54 -24.92
C ALA A 88 -21.77 -8.22 -23.54
N PHE A 89 -20.76 -7.87 -22.75
CA PHE A 89 -20.60 -8.42 -21.40
C PHE A 89 -21.76 -8.00 -20.49
N TYR A 90 -22.15 -6.72 -20.49
CA TYR A 90 -23.22 -6.19 -19.65
C TYR A 90 -24.52 -6.96 -19.82
N TYR A 91 -24.99 -7.13 -21.06
CA TYR A 91 -26.23 -7.83 -21.32
C TYR A 91 -26.11 -9.33 -21.07
N LYS A 92 -24.97 -9.96 -21.39
CA LYS A 92 -24.76 -11.37 -21.11
C LYS A 92 -24.69 -11.68 -19.62
N TYR A 93 -24.06 -10.83 -18.82
CA TYR A 93 -24.06 -10.99 -17.36
C TYR A 93 -25.47 -10.92 -16.79
N ARG A 94 -26.30 -9.98 -17.29
CA ARG A 94 -27.70 -9.85 -16.88
C ARG A 94 -28.53 -11.07 -17.26
N GLU A 95 -28.35 -11.60 -18.45
CA GLU A 95 -28.98 -12.83 -18.91
C GLU A 95 -28.62 -14.02 -18.00
N VAL A 96 -27.33 -14.26 -17.79
CA VAL A 96 -26.83 -15.33 -16.90
C VAL A 96 -27.36 -15.17 -15.46
N ALA A 97 -27.37 -13.97 -14.94
CA ALA A 97 -27.92 -13.69 -13.60
C ALA A 97 -29.43 -14.02 -13.54
N LEU A 98 -30.20 -13.59 -14.55
CA LEU A 98 -31.63 -13.85 -14.65
C LEU A 98 -31.91 -15.34 -14.74
N ASP A 99 -31.21 -16.08 -15.60
CA ASP A 99 -31.34 -17.53 -15.77
C ASP A 99 -31.04 -18.30 -14.47
N CYS A 100 -30.15 -17.76 -13.64
CA CYS A 100 -29.83 -18.30 -12.32
C CYS A 100 -30.76 -17.80 -11.21
N GLY A 101 -31.77 -16.97 -11.51
CA GLY A 101 -32.67 -16.39 -10.53
C GLY A 101 -32.03 -15.33 -9.63
N VAL A 102 -30.95 -14.70 -10.09
CA VAL A 102 -30.24 -13.65 -9.35
C VAL A 102 -30.75 -12.27 -9.76
N GLU A 103 -31.22 -11.52 -8.80
CA GLU A 103 -31.72 -10.17 -8.99
C GLU A 103 -30.57 -9.15 -9.05
N LEU A 104 -30.56 -8.34 -10.11
CA LEU A 104 -29.63 -7.22 -10.29
C LEU A 104 -30.31 -5.89 -10.00
N ALA A 105 -29.51 -4.88 -9.63
CA ALA A 105 -30.01 -3.53 -9.48
C ALA A 105 -30.67 -3.03 -10.77
N SER A 106 -31.72 -2.19 -10.59
CA SER A 106 -32.45 -1.58 -11.72
C SER A 106 -31.51 -0.71 -12.56
N GLU A 107 -31.74 -0.71 -13.86
CA GLU A 107 -31.09 0.20 -14.81
C GLU A 107 -31.51 1.66 -14.61
N ASP A 108 -32.59 1.88 -13.89
CA ASP A 108 -33.05 3.23 -13.53
C ASP A 108 -32.16 3.88 -12.44
N ASP A 109 -31.34 3.08 -11.75
CA ASP A 109 -30.33 3.63 -10.81
C ASP A 109 -28.95 3.74 -11.49
N PRO A 110 -28.65 4.91 -12.07
CA PRO A 110 -27.43 5.12 -12.84
C PRO A 110 -26.15 5.05 -12.00
N ASN A 111 -26.27 4.98 -10.67
CA ASN A 111 -25.11 4.81 -9.77
C ASN A 111 -24.81 3.34 -9.50
N LYS A 112 -25.79 2.45 -9.72
CA LYS A 112 -25.66 1.02 -9.47
C LYS A 112 -25.59 0.16 -10.72
N ALA A 113 -26.22 0.62 -11.81
CA ALA A 113 -26.20 -0.13 -13.07
C ALA A 113 -26.06 0.82 -14.26
N PHE A 114 -25.07 0.60 -15.08
CA PHE A 114 -24.94 1.25 -16.39
C PHE A 114 -24.12 0.37 -17.35
N SER A 115 -24.54 0.37 -18.60
CA SER A 115 -23.77 -0.23 -19.71
C SER A 115 -22.64 0.72 -20.16
N ALA A 116 -22.26 0.69 -21.42
CA ALA A 116 -21.14 1.47 -21.95
C ALA A 116 -21.23 2.97 -21.72
N ARG A 117 -20.54 3.47 -20.71
CA ARG A 117 -20.35 4.90 -20.42
C ARG A 117 -18.86 5.24 -20.40
N GLN A 118 -18.53 6.46 -20.82
CA GLN A 118 -17.16 6.97 -20.75
C GLN A 118 -16.83 7.51 -19.35
N THR A 119 -17.85 8.00 -18.65
CA THR A 119 -17.73 8.55 -17.29
C THR A 119 -18.74 7.90 -16.37
N GLY A 120 -18.31 7.47 -15.19
CA GLY A 120 -19.19 6.88 -14.19
C GLY A 120 -18.55 6.80 -12.80
N GLU A 121 -19.42 6.69 -11.78
CA GLU A 121 -18.98 6.46 -10.41
C GLU A 121 -18.88 4.93 -10.15
N VAL A 122 -17.72 4.48 -9.70
CA VAL A 122 -17.43 3.10 -9.34
C VAL A 122 -16.74 3.08 -7.98
N PHE A 123 -17.25 2.28 -7.05
CA PHE A 123 -16.74 2.25 -5.66
C PHE A 123 -16.61 3.64 -5.01
N GLY A 124 -17.46 4.57 -5.40
CA GLY A 124 -17.44 5.90 -4.82
C GLY A 124 -16.39 6.87 -5.38
N ILE A 125 -15.73 6.48 -6.44
CA ILE A 125 -14.76 7.29 -7.19
C ILE A 125 -15.28 7.45 -8.61
N PHE A 126 -15.26 8.67 -9.13
CA PHE A 126 -15.55 8.92 -10.53
C PHE A 126 -14.35 8.60 -11.41
N TYR A 127 -14.62 7.97 -12.52
CA TYR A 127 -13.63 7.66 -13.56
C TYR A 127 -14.09 8.25 -14.91
N ASP A 128 -13.14 8.68 -15.72
CA ASP A 128 -13.33 9.10 -17.09
C ASP A 128 -12.34 8.36 -17.97
N THR A 129 -12.87 7.49 -18.85
CA THR A 129 -12.06 6.64 -19.74
C THR A 129 -11.59 7.37 -20.99
N VAL A 130 -12.04 8.59 -21.28
CA VAL A 130 -11.56 9.42 -22.37
C VAL A 130 -10.31 10.19 -21.99
N THR A 131 -10.38 10.84 -20.82
CA THR A 131 -9.26 11.62 -20.28
C THR A 131 -8.35 10.80 -19.38
N PHE A 132 -8.67 9.52 -19.15
CA PHE A 132 -7.97 8.64 -18.21
C PHE A 132 -7.74 9.32 -16.86
N SER A 133 -8.82 9.81 -16.27
CA SER A 133 -8.76 10.55 -15.02
C SER A 133 -9.79 10.05 -14.00
N TRP A 134 -9.54 10.34 -12.74
CA TRP A 134 -10.42 10.02 -11.62
C TRP A 134 -10.57 11.21 -10.68
N TRP A 135 -11.67 11.23 -9.91
CA TRP A 135 -11.92 12.26 -8.89
C TRP A 135 -12.97 11.82 -7.86
N LEU A 136 -13.06 12.55 -6.76
CA LEU A 136 -14.13 12.41 -5.79
C LEU A 136 -15.23 13.44 -6.07
N SER A 137 -16.49 13.09 -5.75
CA SER A 137 -17.54 14.08 -5.72
C SER A 137 -17.25 15.15 -4.64
N GLU A 138 -17.61 16.39 -4.89
CA GLU A 138 -17.45 17.52 -3.95
C GLU A 138 -18.05 17.18 -2.57
N ARG A 139 -19.21 16.51 -2.54
CA ARG A 139 -19.84 16.06 -1.30
C ARG A 139 -18.94 15.09 -0.51
N LYS A 140 -18.36 14.09 -1.17
CA LYS A 140 -17.47 13.10 -0.50
C LYS A 140 -16.17 13.74 -0.03
N LEU A 141 -15.61 14.59 -0.86
CA LEU A 141 -14.40 15.34 -0.53
C LEU A 141 -14.65 16.25 0.69
N GLY A 142 -15.75 17.02 0.70
CA GLY A 142 -16.13 17.87 1.82
C GLY A 142 -16.24 17.09 3.13
N VAL A 143 -16.97 15.96 3.13
CA VAL A 143 -17.09 15.11 4.33
C VAL A 143 -15.74 14.67 4.89
N ILE A 144 -14.79 14.27 4.03
CA ILE A 144 -13.46 13.80 4.50
C ILE A 144 -12.65 14.97 5.04
N ILE A 145 -12.67 16.11 4.35
CA ILE A 145 -11.97 17.34 4.82
C ILE A 145 -12.50 17.79 6.17
N ASP A 146 -13.83 17.79 6.38
CA ASP A 146 -14.42 18.13 7.67
C ASP A 146 -13.99 17.17 8.79
N MET A 147 -13.91 15.87 8.49
CA MET A 147 -13.40 14.89 9.44
C MET A 147 -11.92 15.13 9.78
N LEU A 148 -11.08 15.45 8.80
CA LEU A 148 -9.67 15.77 9.00
C LEU A 148 -9.48 17.05 9.81
N LEU A 149 -10.32 18.05 9.58
CA LEU A 149 -10.34 19.30 10.38
C LEU A 149 -10.74 19.07 11.84
N LYS A 150 -11.62 18.09 12.13
CA LYS A 150 -11.94 17.70 13.51
C LYS A 150 -10.73 17.10 14.23
N LEU A 151 -9.89 16.32 13.54
CA LEU A 151 -8.64 15.79 14.10
C LEU A 151 -7.60 16.88 14.41
N ASP A 152 -7.61 17.96 13.65
CA ASP A 152 -6.73 19.10 13.93
C ASP A 152 -7.19 19.90 15.17
N LYS A 153 -8.51 20.09 15.32
CA LYS A 153 -9.09 20.92 16.38
C LYS A 153 -9.07 20.26 17.75
N SER A 154 -9.06 18.93 17.82
CA SER A 154 -9.08 18.18 19.07
C SER A 154 -8.32 16.87 18.94
N ASP A 155 -7.47 16.59 19.91
CA ASP A 155 -6.78 15.32 20.07
C ASP A 155 -7.67 14.24 20.74
N GLN A 156 -8.85 14.61 21.24
CA GLN A 156 -9.81 13.69 21.85
C GLN A 156 -10.85 13.27 20.81
N GLN A 157 -10.86 12.00 20.43
CA GLN A 157 -11.76 11.47 19.43
C GLN A 157 -12.35 10.12 19.84
N THR A 158 -13.57 9.82 19.40
CA THR A 158 -14.15 8.49 19.61
C THR A 158 -13.52 7.44 18.70
N LEU A 159 -13.47 6.21 19.14
CA LEU A 159 -12.99 5.09 18.30
C LEU A 159 -13.85 4.90 17.03
N ALA A 160 -15.16 5.11 17.13
CA ALA A 160 -16.07 5.06 15.98
C ALA A 160 -15.66 6.08 14.89
N PHE A 161 -15.38 7.32 15.31
CA PHE A 161 -14.92 8.38 14.40
C PHE A 161 -13.58 8.01 13.75
N LEU A 162 -12.61 7.54 14.54
CA LEU A 162 -11.29 7.14 14.02
C LEU A 162 -11.37 5.97 13.05
N LYS A 163 -12.17 4.94 13.34
CA LYS A 163 -12.40 3.83 12.39
C LYS A 163 -13.03 4.31 11.09
N THR A 164 -14.00 5.21 11.17
CA THR A 164 -14.68 5.74 9.99
C THR A 164 -13.72 6.52 9.09
N ILE A 165 -12.94 7.45 9.66
CA ILE A 165 -11.99 8.24 8.86
C ILE A 165 -10.88 7.34 8.27
N VAL A 166 -10.32 6.44 9.06
CA VAL A 166 -9.29 5.49 8.60
C VAL A 166 -9.80 4.64 7.44
N GLY A 167 -11.03 4.10 7.53
CA GLY A 167 -11.64 3.35 6.44
C GLY A 167 -11.74 4.17 5.14
N LYS A 168 -12.16 5.43 5.23
CA LYS A 168 -12.19 6.34 4.08
C LYS A 168 -10.81 6.63 3.51
N LEU A 169 -9.82 6.93 4.35
CA LEU A 169 -8.46 7.21 3.90
C LEU A 169 -7.79 6.00 3.25
N ILE A 170 -8.02 4.78 3.78
CA ILE A 170 -7.55 3.52 3.15
C ILE A 170 -8.13 3.39 1.75
N HIS A 171 -9.42 3.68 1.58
CA HIS A 171 -10.09 3.59 0.29
C HIS A 171 -9.54 4.59 -0.73
N TYR A 172 -9.26 5.82 -0.31
CA TYR A 172 -8.77 6.88 -1.20
C TYR A 172 -7.24 7.00 -1.27
N ARG A 173 -6.51 6.11 -0.59
CA ARG A 173 -5.04 6.14 -0.57
C ARG A 173 -4.35 6.15 -1.95
N PRO A 174 -4.90 5.51 -3.02
CA PRO A 174 -4.27 5.57 -4.32
C PRO A 174 -4.28 6.96 -4.96
N MET A 175 -5.22 7.82 -4.56
CA MET A 175 -5.36 9.18 -5.11
C MET A 175 -4.38 10.19 -4.52
N VAL A 176 -3.79 9.89 -3.36
CA VAL A 176 -2.87 10.81 -2.66
C VAL A 176 -1.46 10.27 -2.73
N PRO A 177 -0.49 11.03 -3.29
CA PRO A 177 0.91 10.63 -3.31
C PRO A 177 1.37 10.21 -1.91
N HIS A 178 2.08 9.10 -1.80
CA HIS A 178 2.52 8.54 -0.52
C HIS A 178 1.42 8.26 0.51
N GLY A 179 0.12 8.37 0.16
CA GLY A 179 -0.99 8.21 1.10
C GLY A 179 -0.93 6.93 1.93
N LYS A 180 -0.47 5.82 1.34
CA LYS A 180 -0.28 4.56 2.07
C LYS A 180 0.77 4.64 3.19
N PHE A 181 1.71 5.57 3.13
CA PHE A 181 2.76 5.77 4.14
C PHE A 181 2.36 6.76 5.24
N HIS A 182 1.27 7.51 5.03
CA HIS A 182 0.74 8.50 5.97
C HIS A 182 -0.61 8.07 6.57
N ILE A 183 -0.72 6.81 7.01
CA ILE A 183 -1.96 6.29 7.61
C ILE A 183 -1.69 5.32 8.76
N GLY A 184 -0.45 4.89 8.93
CA GLY A 184 -0.10 3.80 9.84
C GLY A 184 -0.39 4.09 11.30
N GLN A 185 -0.18 5.31 11.76
CA GLN A 185 -0.43 5.72 13.13
C GLN A 185 -1.92 5.94 13.40
N LEU A 186 -2.66 6.45 12.42
CA LEU A 186 -4.12 6.52 12.47
C LEU A 186 -4.74 5.10 12.57
N ILE A 187 -4.24 4.14 11.78
CA ILE A 187 -4.64 2.73 11.88
C ILE A 187 -4.33 2.19 13.28
N LYS A 188 -3.12 2.43 13.80
CA LYS A 188 -2.71 1.94 15.12
C LYS A 188 -3.65 2.43 16.22
N VAL A 189 -3.99 3.72 16.23
CA VAL A 189 -4.87 4.32 17.25
C VAL A 189 -6.31 3.81 17.14
N SER A 190 -6.78 3.57 15.90
CA SER A 190 -8.14 3.07 15.65
C SER A 190 -8.28 1.56 15.84
N SER A 191 -7.15 0.82 15.94
CA SER A 191 -7.15 -0.63 16.09
C SER A 191 -7.42 -1.03 17.52
N VAL A 192 -8.53 -1.72 17.76
CA VAL A 192 -8.97 -2.20 19.08
C VAL A 192 -9.44 -3.65 18.99
N ALA A 193 -9.45 -4.34 20.12
CA ALA A 193 -9.95 -5.70 20.21
C ALA A 193 -11.44 -5.78 19.82
N PRO A 194 -11.89 -6.92 19.29
CA PRO A 194 -13.33 -7.17 19.10
C PRO A 194 -14.12 -6.95 20.38
N GLY A 195 -15.30 -6.37 20.27
CA GLY A 195 -16.17 -6.07 21.42
C GLY A 195 -15.83 -4.80 22.20
N THR A 196 -14.77 -4.05 21.80
CA THR A 196 -14.47 -2.76 22.42
C THR A 196 -15.57 -1.76 22.12
N ASP A 197 -16.00 -1.02 23.16
CA ASP A 197 -16.95 0.09 23.02
C ASP A 197 -16.38 1.18 22.09
N LEU A 198 -17.05 1.39 20.97
CA LEU A 198 -16.64 2.35 19.95
C LEU A 198 -16.96 3.81 20.32
N SER A 199 -17.80 4.05 21.34
CA SER A 199 -18.09 5.38 21.90
C SER A 199 -16.93 5.91 22.75
N ARG A 200 -16.01 5.02 23.16
CA ARG A 200 -14.84 5.36 23.96
C ARG A 200 -14.02 6.47 23.28
N VAL A 201 -13.73 7.51 24.04
CA VAL A 201 -12.83 8.58 23.64
C VAL A 201 -11.38 8.17 23.90
N VAL A 202 -10.53 8.44 22.93
CA VAL A 202 -9.07 8.19 22.99
C VAL A 202 -8.29 9.43 22.56
N THR A 203 -7.10 9.58 23.12
CA THR A 203 -6.18 10.65 22.70
C THR A 203 -5.47 10.25 21.42
N VAL A 204 -5.55 11.09 20.41
CA VAL A 204 -4.86 10.92 19.12
C VAL A 204 -3.45 11.52 19.24
N PRO A 205 -2.40 10.71 19.22
CA PRO A 205 -1.03 11.20 19.40
C PRO A 205 -0.60 12.10 18.23
N GLU A 206 0.39 12.92 18.45
CA GLU A 206 0.91 13.91 17.49
C GLU A 206 1.25 13.27 16.12
N TRP A 207 1.86 12.08 16.12
CA TRP A 207 2.20 11.36 14.90
C TRP A 207 0.97 11.02 14.04
N ALA A 208 -0.13 10.61 14.66
CA ALA A 208 -1.36 10.31 13.93
C ALA A 208 -2.02 11.62 13.42
N ARG A 209 -1.96 12.71 14.21
CA ARG A 209 -2.43 14.02 13.75
C ARG A 209 -1.59 14.57 12.60
N ALA A 210 -0.28 14.31 12.60
CA ALA A 210 0.60 14.68 11.49
C ALA A 210 0.26 13.93 10.19
N GLU A 211 -0.16 12.65 10.28
CA GLU A 211 -0.69 11.91 9.12
C GLU A 211 -1.99 12.56 8.62
N ALA A 212 -2.93 12.88 9.52
CA ALA A 212 -4.17 13.56 9.16
C ALA A 212 -3.93 14.93 8.48
N TRP A 213 -2.98 15.70 8.99
CA TRP A 213 -2.55 16.97 8.39
C TRP A 213 -2.00 16.76 6.97
N TYR A 214 -1.19 15.73 6.73
CA TYR A 214 -0.71 15.38 5.39
C TYR A 214 -1.86 15.15 4.41
N TRP A 215 -2.83 14.33 4.80
CA TRP A 215 -4.02 14.06 4.00
C TRP A 215 -4.82 15.31 3.72
N ARG A 216 -5.07 16.14 4.74
CA ARG A 216 -5.79 17.40 4.58
C ARG A 216 -5.12 18.35 3.61
N SER A 217 -3.79 18.41 3.64
CA SER A 217 -3.01 19.31 2.78
C SER A 217 -3.02 18.89 1.31
N LEU A 218 -3.10 17.60 1.02
CA LEU A 218 -2.96 17.10 -0.35
C LEU A 218 -4.28 16.67 -1.00
N LEU A 219 -5.19 16.09 -0.22
CA LEU A 219 -6.44 15.54 -0.76
C LEU A 219 -7.26 16.55 -1.60
N PRO A 220 -7.38 17.83 -1.24
CA PRO A 220 -8.12 18.82 -2.04
C PRO A 220 -7.55 19.00 -3.45
N PHE A 221 -6.26 18.76 -3.63
CA PHE A 221 -5.60 18.85 -4.94
C PHE A 221 -5.65 17.52 -5.69
N CYS A 222 -5.44 16.41 -5.00
CA CYS A 222 -5.35 15.08 -5.59
C CYS A 222 -6.71 14.45 -5.87
N ALA A 223 -7.78 14.90 -5.21
CA ALA A 223 -9.13 14.38 -5.42
C ALA A 223 -9.91 15.11 -6.52
N ARG A 224 -9.31 16.11 -7.18
CA ARG A 224 -9.88 16.82 -8.33
C ARG A 224 -9.26 16.23 -9.58
N ARG A 225 -10.07 15.75 -10.49
CA ARG A 225 -9.77 15.20 -11.81
C ARG A 225 -8.25 14.98 -12.10
N VAL A 226 -7.73 13.91 -11.57
CA VAL A 226 -6.30 13.54 -11.64
C VAL A 226 -6.15 12.43 -12.67
N PRO A 227 -5.10 12.43 -13.51
CA PRO A 227 -4.83 11.32 -14.42
C PRO A 227 -4.80 9.98 -13.69
N LEU A 228 -5.41 8.96 -14.28
CA LEU A 228 -5.23 7.58 -13.83
C LEU A 228 -3.77 7.18 -14.03
N PRO A 229 -3.23 6.36 -13.14
CA PRO A 229 -1.96 5.70 -13.41
C PRO A 229 -2.06 4.96 -14.74
N ASN A 230 -1.17 5.26 -15.68
CA ASN A 230 -1.16 4.57 -16.96
C ASN A 230 -0.83 3.09 -16.74
N PRO A 231 -1.72 2.14 -17.08
CA PRO A 231 -1.45 0.72 -16.92
C PRO A 231 -0.36 0.22 -17.88
N ASP A 232 -0.15 0.88 -19.03
CA ASP A 232 0.88 0.55 -20.01
C ASP A 232 2.30 0.99 -19.59
N PHE A 233 2.50 1.29 -18.31
CA PHE A 233 3.84 1.28 -17.77
C PHE A 233 4.42 -0.14 -17.80
N SER A 234 4.64 -0.66 -19.00
CA SER A 234 5.80 -1.52 -19.21
C SER A 234 6.95 -0.82 -18.49
N LEU A 235 7.62 -1.52 -17.58
CA LEU A 235 8.86 -1.03 -17.00
C LEU A 235 9.70 -0.47 -18.18
N PRO A 236 10.22 0.76 -18.10
CA PRO A 236 11.09 1.24 -19.15
C PRO A 236 12.12 0.15 -19.41
N PRO A 237 12.59 -0.05 -20.66
CA PRO A 237 13.47 -1.16 -21.04
C PRO A 237 14.76 -1.23 -20.20
N TRP A 238 15.02 -0.21 -19.40
CA TRP A 238 16.16 -0.10 -18.50
C TRP A 238 15.75 -0.25 -17.04
N VAL A 239 15.62 -1.50 -16.59
CA VAL A 239 15.42 -1.82 -15.18
C VAL A 239 16.77 -2.09 -14.54
N LEU A 240 17.13 -1.28 -13.56
CA LEU A 240 18.29 -1.53 -12.73
C LEU A 240 17.93 -2.52 -11.62
N HIS A 241 18.87 -3.38 -11.30
CA HIS A 241 18.79 -4.25 -10.15
C HIS A 241 19.86 -3.87 -9.12
N ALA A 242 19.44 -3.62 -7.89
CA ALA A 242 20.36 -3.46 -6.77
C ALA A 242 20.03 -4.48 -5.69
N TYR A 243 21.05 -5.06 -5.08
CA TYR A 243 20.89 -6.03 -4.03
C TYR A 243 21.38 -5.44 -2.71
N THR A 244 20.61 -5.69 -1.66
CA THR A 244 20.93 -5.19 -0.32
C THR A 244 20.80 -6.30 0.70
N ASP A 245 21.66 -6.25 1.72
CA ASP A 245 21.62 -7.15 2.87
C ASP A 245 22.00 -6.39 4.13
N ALA A 246 21.41 -6.77 5.26
CA ALA A 246 21.72 -6.22 6.56
C ALA A 246 22.20 -7.31 7.51
N ALA A 247 23.40 -7.17 8.04
CA ALA A 247 23.95 -8.08 9.02
C ALA A 247 23.91 -7.45 10.42
N GLY A 248 23.27 -8.15 11.37
CA GLY A 248 23.27 -7.82 12.80
C GLY A 248 24.02 -8.90 13.58
N GLY A 249 24.66 -8.54 14.67
CA GLY A 249 25.31 -9.52 15.57
C GLY A 249 26.39 -8.94 16.46
N SER A 250 26.86 -9.76 17.40
CA SER A 250 27.82 -9.41 18.43
C SER A 250 29.29 -9.71 18.04
N SER A 251 29.59 -9.98 16.75
CA SER A 251 30.94 -10.28 16.36
C SER A 251 31.81 -9.03 16.24
N ALA A 252 33.11 -9.17 16.59
CA ALA A 252 34.10 -8.10 16.51
C ALA A 252 34.40 -7.59 15.08
N LEU A 253 33.86 -8.23 14.07
CA LEU A 253 33.92 -7.84 12.66
C LEU A 253 32.69 -6.93 12.39
N GLY A 254 32.93 -5.69 12.03
CA GLY A 254 31.89 -4.68 11.84
C GLY A 254 30.76 -5.15 10.90
N HIS A 255 29.58 -5.34 11.48
CA HIS A 255 28.37 -5.60 10.72
C HIS A 255 27.73 -4.29 10.26
N GLY A 256 26.93 -4.35 9.21
CA GLY A 256 26.32 -3.15 8.63
C GLY A 256 25.24 -3.47 7.62
N VAL A 257 25.00 -2.52 6.74
CA VAL A 257 24.21 -2.72 5.53
C VAL A 257 25.12 -2.68 4.32
N GLY A 258 25.04 -3.72 3.50
CA GLY A 258 25.70 -3.82 2.21
C GLY A 258 24.71 -3.53 1.08
N ALA A 259 25.15 -2.78 0.09
CA ALA A 259 24.41 -2.55 -1.15
C ALA A 259 25.34 -2.71 -2.34
N VAL A 260 24.83 -3.32 -3.41
CA VAL A 260 25.56 -3.54 -4.65
C VAL A 260 24.65 -3.37 -5.86
N MET A 261 25.20 -2.82 -6.94
CA MET A 261 24.53 -2.64 -8.22
C MET A 261 25.53 -2.81 -9.36
N GLU A 262 25.11 -3.47 -10.44
CA GLU A 262 25.99 -3.64 -11.60
C GLU A 262 26.31 -2.32 -12.30
N PRO A 263 27.48 -2.25 -12.97
CA PRO A 263 28.50 -3.28 -13.09
C PRO A 263 29.55 -3.28 -11.98
N SER A 264 29.72 -2.21 -11.20
CA SER A 264 30.82 -2.09 -10.24
C SER A 264 30.49 -1.22 -9.01
N TRP A 265 29.26 -0.72 -8.91
CA TRP A 265 28.87 0.13 -7.80
C TRP A 265 28.57 -0.70 -6.55
N TRP A 266 29.11 -0.28 -5.42
CA TRP A 266 28.80 -0.83 -4.13
C TRP A 266 28.90 0.21 -3.02
N CYS A 267 28.21 -0.04 -1.92
CA CYS A 267 28.19 0.84 -0.75
C CYS A 267 28.13 0.03 0.53
N TYR A 268 28.76 0.53 1.57
CA TYR A 268 28.77 -0.08 2.90
C TYR A 268 28.42 0.99 3.93
N LEU A 269 27.41 0.69 4.74
CA LEU A 269 27.01 1.49 5.89
C LEU A 269 27.31 0.69 7.17
N PRO A 270 28.42 0.98 7.88
CA PRO A 270 28.79 0.25 9.08
C PRO A 270 27.85 0.59 10.25
N TRP A 271 27.57 -0.42 11.10
CA TRP A 271 27.10 -0.20 12.45
C TRP A 271 28.34 -0.04 13.35
N GLY A 272 28.40 0.99 14.17
CA GLY A 272 29.43 1.05 15.23
C GLY A 272 29.21 -0.06 16.26
N ILE A 273 30.29 -0.55 16.88
CA ILE A 273 30.23 -1.55 17.97
C ILE A 273 29.31 -1.07 19.09
N ASP A 274 29.32 0.23 19.37
CA ASP A 274 28.47 0.92 20.35
C ASP A 274 27.11 1.37 19.78
N SER A 275 26.79 0.97 18.56
CA SER A 275 25.52 1.35 17.96
C SER A 275 24.38 0.76 18.81
N PRO A 276 23.36 1.55 19.13
CA PRO A 276 22.13 1.08 19.79
C PRO A 276 21.44 -0.09 19.04
N ILE A 277 21.86 -0.35 17.80
CA ILE A 277 21.46 -1.49 16.99
C ILE A 277 21.86 -2.81 17.61
N ASN A 278 23.02 -2.88 18.27
CA ASN A 278 23.52 -4.08 18.93
C ASN A 278 22.94 -4.27 20.34
N SER A 279 22.50 -3.21 20.99
CA SER A 279 21.78 -3.27 22.26
C SER A 279 20.29 -3.49 22.04
N SER A 280 19.60 -4.06 23.02
CA SER A 280 18.15 -4.18 23.04
C SER A 280 17.54 -2.77 23.15
N LEU A 281 17.35 -2.09 22.01
CA LEU A 281 16.64 -0.81 21.96
C LEU A 281 15.24 -1.01 22.55
N LYS A 282 15.06 -0.49 23.74
CA LYS A 282 13.74 -0.30 24.33
C LYS A 282 13.28 1.10 23.94
N PHE A 283 12.03 1.24 23.56
CA PHE A 283 11.38 2.55 23.53
C PHE A 283 11.36 3.13 24.95
N GLU A 284 11.19 4.43 25.09
CA GLU A 284 10.96 5.10 26.37
C GLU A 284 9.79 4.47 27.15
N ASP A 285 8.82 3.83 26.45
CA ASP A 285 7.70 3.08 27.06
C ASP A 285 8.04 1.63 27.42
N GLY A 286 9.29 1.20 27.30
CA GLY A 286 9.78 -0.13 27.64
C GLY A 286 9.40 -1.25 26.67
N LYS A 287 8.69 -0.95 25.57
CA LYS A 287 8.32 -1.95 24.55
C LYS A 287 9.48 -2.25 23.63
N MET A 288 9.68 -3.52 23.32
CA MET A 288 10.67 -3.93 22.34
C MET A 288 10.27 -3.45 20.94
N PHE A 289 11.26 -2.97 20.17
CA PHE A 289 11.10 -2.77 18.74
C PHE A 289 10.59 -4.04 18.08
N CYS A 290 9.71 -3.89 17.07
CA CYS A 290 9.42 -4.98 16.16
C CYS A 290 10.75 -5.44 15.53
N ASN A 291 10.78 -6.70 15.14
CA ASN A 291 11.93 -7.39 14.56
C ASN A 291 12.96 -6.43 13.93
N LYS A 292 14.07 -6.19 14.64
CA LYS A 292 15.13 -5.24 14.26
C LYS A 292 15.61 -5.45 12.83
N MET A 293 15.66 -6.71 12.37
CA MET A 293 16.09 -7.04 11.01
C MET A 293 15.19 -6.43 9.94
N SER A 294 13.87 -6.39 10.13
CA SER A 294 12.98 -5.76 9.16
C SER A 294 13.23 -4.25 8.99
N ALA A 295 13.64 -3.56 10.06
CA ALA A 295 14.03 -2.16 9.95
C ALA A 295 15.38 -2.01 9.24
N TRP A 296 16.35 -2.85 9.59
CA TRP A 296 17.69 -2.75 9.00
C TRP A 296 17.72 -3.12 7.52
N GLU A 297 16.95 -4.11 7.13
CA GLU A 297 16.76 -4.45 5.72
C GLU A 297 16.10 -3.28 4.92
N LEU A 298 15.25 -2.47 5.55
CA LEU A 298 14.70 -1.27 4.92
C LEU A 298 15.73 -0.14 4.77
N VAL A 299 16.81 -0.12 5.55
CA VAL A 299 17.91 0.83 5.33
C VAL A 299 18.61 0.58 4.01
N GLY A 300 18.70 -0.66 3.54
CA GLY A 300 19.34 -1.03 2.28
C GLY A 300 18.77 -0.28 1.07
N PRO A 301 17.48 -0.36 0.76
CA PRO A 301 16.86 0.45 -0.29
C PRO A 301 17.11 1.95 -0.15
N LEU A 302 17.05 2.50 1.06
CA LEU A 302 17.33 3.91 1.29
C LEU A 302 18.80 4.25 0.99
N LEU A 303 19.72 3.36 1.34
CA LEU A 303 21.14 3.49 1.03
C LEU A 303 21.38 3.52 -0.49
N VAL A 304 20.76 2.63 -1.25
CA VAL A 304 20.86 2.61 -2.72
C VAL A 304 20.35 3.91 -3.32
N LEU A 305 19.18 4.38 -2.91
CA LEU A 305 18.56 5.59 -3.43
C LEU A 305 19.39 6.84 -3.14
N THR A 306 20.09 6.87 -2.01
CA THR A 306 20.81 8.07 -1.58
C THR A 306 22.28 8.06 -1.98
N ALA A 307 23.00 6.96 -1.77
CA ALA A 307 24.41 6.86 -2.16
C ALA A 307 24.59 6.59 -3.68
N GLY A 308 23.58 5.99 -4.31
CA GLY A 308 23.57 5.70 -5.76
C GLY A 308 22.72 6.66 -6.59
N VAL A 309 22.36 7.84 -6.06
CA VAL A 309 21.39 8.76 -6.65
C VAL A 309 21.64 9.06 -8.14
N GLU A 310 22.87 9.28 -8.54
CA GLU A 310 23.23 9.59 -9.93
C GLU A 310 22.99 8.39 -10.89
N LEU A 311 23.01 7.17 -10.36
CA LEU A 311 22.76 5.96 -11.14
C LEU A 311 21.27 5.64 -11.27
N VAL A 312 20.48 5.96 -10.25
CA VAL A 312 19.06 5.54 -10.16
C VAL A 312 18.06 6.65 -10.50
N ARG A 313 18.51 7.91 -10.58
CA ARG A 313 17.65 9.04 -10.94
C ARG A 313 17.02 8.85 -12.31
N ASN A 314 15.70 9.10 -12.44
CA ASN A 314 14.91 8.93 -13.65
C ASN A 314 14.90 7.49 -14.21
N LYS A 315 15.04 6.48 -13.34
CA LYS A 315 15.07 5.06 -13.75
C LYS A 315 14.09 4.22 -12.96
N SER A 316 13.83 3.02 -13.47
CA SER A 316 13.16 1.96 -12.71
C SER A 316 14.19 1.10 -12.00
N LEU A 317 13.94 0.80 -10.74
CA LEU A 317 14.85 0.08 -9.86
C LEU A 317 14.10 -1.04 -9.14
N ILE A 318 14.60 -2.26 -9.25
CA ILE A 318 14.14 -3.40 -8.46
C ILE A 318 15.18 -3.70 -7.40
N ILE A 319 14.74 -3.78 -6.14
CA ILE A 319 15.60 -4.18 -5.02
C ILE A 319 15.06 -5.47 -4.41
N PRO A 320 15.69 -6.61 -4.72
CA PRO A 320 15.40 -7.87 -4.05
C PRO A 320 15.94 -7.86 -2.62
N VAL A 321 15.07 -8.20 -1.65
CA VAL A 321 15.36 -8.28 -0.21
C VAL A 321 14.97 -9.64 0.31
N ASP A 322 15.78 -10.25 1.17
CA ASP A 322 15.50 -11.59 1.71
C ASP A 322 14.55 -11.59 2.92
N ASN A 323 14.27 -10.44 3.52
CA ASN A 323 13.37 -10.30 4.66
C ASN A 323 11.92 -10.04 4.22
N ARG A 324 11.05 -11.04 4.41
CA ARG A 324 9.62 -10.93 4.08
C ARG A 324 8.92 -9.78 4.82
N GLY A 325 9.32 -9.52 6.07
CA GLY A 325 8.76 -8.44 6.88
C GLY A 325 8.97 -7.08 6.24
N SER A 326 10.19 -6.80 5.79
CA SER A 326 10.56 -5.54 5.12
C SER A 326 9.78 -5.33 3.83
N VAL A 327 9.68 -6.36 2.99
CA VAL A 327 8.88 -6.32 1.75
C VAL A 327 7.41 -6.03 2.05
N CYS A 328 6.81 -6.73 3.03
CA CYS A 328 5.43 -6.51 3.43
C CYS A 328 5.19 -5.10 4.00
N ILE A 329 6.13 -4.57 4.80
CA ILE A 329 6.03 -3.22 5.36
C ILE A 329 6.08 -2.17 4.25
N TYR A 330 7.02 -2.30 3.31
CA TYR A 330 7.11 -1.37 2.20
C TYR A 330 5.87 -1.44 1.28
N ALA A 331 5.42 -2.64 0.96
CA ALA A 331 4.21 -2.84 0.14
C ALA A 331 2.95 -2.23 0.78
N LYS A 332 2.79 -2.41 2.09
CA LYS A 332 1.67 -1.81 2.84
C LYS A 332 1.84 -0.31 3.04
N GLY A 333 3.07 0.16 3.23
CA GLY A 333 3.42 1.54 3.58
C GLY A 333 3.55 1.81 5.08
N TRP A 334 3.21 0.87 5.95
CA TRP A 334 3.27 1.07 7.42
C TRP A 334 3.57 -0.20 8.20
N CYS A 335 3.98 0.00 9.45
CA CYS A 335 4.10 -1.02 10.48
C CYS A 335 3.45 -0.52 11.77
N THR A 336 2.38 -1.14 12.24
CA THR A 336 1.67 -0.71 13.46
C THR A 336 2.47 -0.95 14.74
N SER A 337 3.36 -1.94 14.72
CA SER A 337 4.20 -2.31 15.88
C SER A 337 5.54 -1.56 15.93
N CYS A 338 5.94 -0.87 14.85
CA CYS A 338 7.26 -0.24 14.77
C CYS A 338 7.23 1.08 13.99
N LEU A 339 7.35 2.19 14.71
CA LEU A 339 7.41 3.52 14.12
C LEU A 339 8.64 3.68 13.20
N LEU A 340 9.76 3.06 13.56
CA LEU A 340 10.99 3.11 12.79
C LEU A 340 10.84 2.51 11.39
N CYS A 341 10.17 1.35 11.30
CA CYS A 341 9.87 0.73 10.00
C CYS A 341 8.97 1.62 9.14
N SER A 342 7.96 2.27 9.74
CA SER A 342 7.10 3.21 9.03
C SER A 342 7.87 4.45 8.57
N THR A 343 8.77 4.99 9.40
CA THR A 343 9.67 6.10 9.05
C THR A 343 10.55 5.77 7.85
N LEU A 344 11.17 4.59 7.85
CA LEU A 344 12.02 4.15 6.74
C LEU A 344 11.23 3.94 5.45
N ALA A 345 10.08 3.26 5.54
CA ALA A 345 9.22 3.04 4.38
C ALA A 345 8.77 4.38 3.75
N LEU A 346 8.39 5.36 4.57
CA LEU A 346 8.07 6.71 4.13
C LEU A 346 9.29 7.40 3.48
N ALA A 347 10.46 7.37 4.14
CA ALA A 347 11.67 8.01 3.63
C ALA A 347 12.10 7.42 2.28
N ILE A 348 12.05 6.09 2.12
CA ILE A 348 12.32 5.41 0.85
C ILE A 348 11.38 5.92 -0.24
N SER A 349 10.07 5.98 0.05
CA SER A 349 9.08 6.41 -0.92
C SER A 349 9.26 7.88 -1.33
N GLU A 350 9.49 8.78 -0.38
CA GLU A 350 9.69 10.21 -0.66
C GLU A 350 11.00 10.49 -1.42
N VAL A 351 12.08 9.81 -1.06
CA VAL A 351 13.37 9.94 -1.78
C VAL A 351 13.22 9.42 -3.20
N ALA A 352 12.66 8.22 -3.39
CA ALA A 352 12.46 7.64 -4.72
C ALA A 352 11.64 8.59 -5.62
N ALA A 353 10.54 9.14 -5.11
CA ALA A 353 9.71 10.08 -5.85
C ALA A 353 10.45 11.38 -6.19
N SER A 354 11.23 11.92 -5.25
CA SER A 354 11.94 13.19 -5.47
C SER A 354 13.07 13.09 -6.48
N ILE A 355 13.64 11.89 -6.67
CA ILE A 355 14.64 11.63 -7.71
C ILE A 355 14.04 11.02 -8.98
N ASN A 356 12.70 10.95 -9.06
CA ASN A 356 11.99 10.34 -10.17
C ASN A 356 12.43 8.88 -10.43
N CYS A 357 12.61 8.10 -9.36
CA CYS A 357 12.97 6.68 -9.41
C CYS A 357 11.73 5.82 -9.13
N ARG A 358 11.33 4.98 -10.10
CA ARG A 358 10.29 3.97 -9.86
C ARG A 358 10.91 2.79 -9.13
N LEU A 359 10.59 2.66 -7.84
CA LEU A 359 11.14 1.64 -6.97
C LEU A 359 10.17 0.49 -6.73
N GLU A 360 10.64 -0.73 -6.92
CA GLU A 360 9.98 -1.96 -6.50
C GLU A 360 10.88 -2.73 -5.52
N VAL A 361 10.34 -3.08 -4.36
CA VAL A 361 11.02 -3.92 -3.36
C VAL A 361 10.37 -5.29 -3.37
N VAL A 362 11.13 -6.31 -3.75
CA VAL A 362 10.63 -7.67 -3.97
C VAL A 362 11.29 -8.69 -3.05
N LYS A 363 10.58 -9.80 -2.79
CA LYS A 363 11.15 -10.91 -2.02
C LYS A 363 12.08 -11.77 -2.88
N ILE A 364 13.28 -12.01 -2.38
CA ILE A 364 14.23 -12.97 -2.98
C ILE A 364 14.52 -14.12 -2.01
N ARG A 365 14.94 -15.27 -2.53
CA ARG A 365 15.54 -16.34 -1.71
C ARG A 365 17.02 -16.03 -1.47
N ARG A 366 17.52 -16.33 -0.27
CA ARG A 366 18.96 -16.22 0.05
C ARG A 366 19.81 -16.98 -0.97
N CYS A 367 20.98 -16.44 -1.27
CA CYS A 367 21.96 -17.06 -2.15
C CYS A 367 21.45 -17.36 -3.57
N SER A 368 20.60 -16.50 -4.11
CA SER A 368 20.01 -16.71 -5.44
C SER A 368 20.92 -16.30 -6.60
N ASN A 369 21.91 -15.43 -6.35
CA ASN A 369 22.89 -14.99 -7.35
C ASN A 369 24.13 -14.32 -6.72
N ALA A 370 25.16 -14.09 -7.54
CA ALA A 370 26.43 -13.51 -7.12
C ALA A 370 26.31 -12.11 -6.50
N LEU A 371 25.37 -11.28 -6.96
CA LEU A 371 25.17 -9.93 -6.41
C LEU A 371 24.51 -9.98 -5.04
N ALA A 372 23.56 -10.90 -4.80
CA ALA A 372 23.00 -11.11 -3.48
C ALA A 372 24.07 -11.59 -2.49
N GLU A 373 24.98 -12.49 -2.93
CA GLU A 373 26.13 -12.92 -2.13
C GLU A 373 27.12 -11.79 -1.90
N ALA A 374 27.31 -10.90 -2.87
CA ALA A 374 28.16 -9.72 -2.70
C ALA A 374 27.59 -8.75 -1.66
N ALA A 375 26.27 -8.50 -1.68
CA ALA A 375 25.61 -7.69 -0.67
C ALA A 375 25.77 -8.29 0.75
N ASP A 376 25.60 -9.62 0.89
CA ASP A 376 25.85 -10.35 2.15
C ASP A 376 27.31 -10.24 2.61
N ALA A 377 28.27 -10.32 1.69
CA ALA A 377 29.68 -10.13 2.02
C ALA A 377 29.98 -8.70 2.50
N ILE A 378 29.39 -7.70 1.84
CA ILE A 378 29.55 -6.29 2.22
C ILE A 378 28.94 -6.04 3.61
N SER A 379 27.71 -6.53 3.87
CA SER A 379 27.03 -6.34 5.15
C SER A 379 27.82 -6.88 6.34
N LYS A 380 28.65 -7.91 6.12
CA LYS A 380 29.54 -8.55 7.08
C LYS A 380 30.97 -8.00 7.06
N ALA A 381 31.23 -6.94 6.28
CA ALA A 381 32.55 -6.38 6.05
C ALA A 381 33.60 -7.40 5.50
N ASP A 382 33.15 -8.48 4.83
CA ASP A 382 34.04 -9.44 4.16
C ASP A 382 34.40 -8.95 2.75
N PHE A 383 35.27 -7.94 2.72
CA PHE A 383 35.74 -7.34 1.46
C PHE A 383 36.64 -8.25 0.65
N LYS A 384 37.19 -9.33 1.26
CA LYS A 384 37.96 -10.37 0.51
C LYS A 384 37.00 -11.22 -0.33
N ARG A 385 35.84 -11.59 0.23
CA ARG A 385 34.78 -12.29 -0.49
C ARG A 385 34.17 -11.40 -1.57
N LEU A 386 33.92 -10.13 -1.27
CA LEU A 386 33.41 -9.16 -2.24
C LEU A 386 34.32 -9.10 -3.50
N ARG A 387 35.65 -8.96 -3.33
CA ARG A 387 36.58 -8.86 -4.48
C ARG A 387 36.59 -10.14 -5.33
N ARG A 388 36.31 -11.31 -4.75
CA ARG A 388 36.17 -12.56 -5.50
C ARG A 388 34.87 -12.63 -6.29
N LEU A 389 33.77 -12.14 -5.71
CA LEU A 389 32.46 -12.16 -6.34
C LEU A 389 32.30 -11.05 -7.38
N MET A 390 32.96 -9.93 -7.17
CA MET A 390 32.94 -8.74 -8.04
C MET A 390 34.37 -8.23 -8.30
N PRO A 391 35.12 -8.83 -9.22
CA PRO A 391 36.48 -8.39 -9.54
C PRO A 391 36.56 -6.94 -10.00
N GLY A 392 35.48 -6.41 -10.62
CA GLY A 392 35.35 -5.01 -11.05
C GLY A 392 35.05 -4.02 -9.92
N ALA A 393 34.78 -4.45 -8.71
CA ALA A 393 34.53 -3.60 -7.53
C ALA A 393 35.84 -3.00 -6.95
N SER A 394 36.82 -2.71 -7.80
CA SER A 394 38.11 -2.10 -7.42
C SER A 394 37.99 -0.62 -7.03
N ALA A 395 36.96 0.08 -7.51
CA ALA A 395 36.59 1.40 -6.98
C ALA A 395 36.17 1.27 -5.51
N GLY A 396 36.58 2.20 -4.67
CA GLY A 396 36.15 2.25 -3.27
C GLY A 396 34.63 2.32 -3.12
N PRO A 397 34.08 2.13 -1.90
CA PRO A 397 32.66 2.21 -1.66
C PRO A 397 32.13 3.61 -2.00
N ALA A 398 30.89 3.66 -2.52
CA ALA A 398 30.20 4.91 -2.71
C ALA A 398 30.00 5.61 -1.34
N ARG A 399 30.01 6.93 -1.35
CA ARG A 399 29.90 7.73 -0.14
C ARG A 399 28.49 7.65 0.43
N VAL A 400 28.39 7.27 1.69
CA VAL A 400 27.13 7.29 2.45
C VAL A 400 26.79 8.72 2.84
N PRO A 401 25.57 9.23 2.64
CA PRO A 401 25.15 10.52 3.14
C PRO A 401 25.31 10.65 4.65
N ARG A 402 25.80 11.82 5.09
CA ARG A 402 26.03 12.10 6.53
C ARG A 402 24.73 12.03 7.33
N ALA A 403 23.63 12.50 6.77
CA ALA A 403 22.32 12.45 7.43
C ALA A 403 21.89 10.99 7.68
N LEU A 404 22.20 10.05 6.79
CA LEU A 404 21.89 8.63 7.00
C LEU A 404 22.80 8.03 8.08
N LEU A 405 24.10 8.35 8.08
CA LEU A 405 25.03 7.93 9.12
C LEU A 405 24.60 8.43 10.51
N GLN A 406 24.21 9.70 10.61
CA GLN A 406 23.72 10.30 11.87
C GLN A 406 22.43 9.64 12.35
N TRP A 407 21.51 9.36 11.42
CA TRP A 407 20.25 8.71 11.76
C TRP A 407 20.48 7.27 12.25
N VAL A 408 21.35 6.51 11.59
CA VAL A 408 21.69 5.13 11.99
C VAL A 408 22.39 5.09 13.34
N ALA A 409 23.21 6.09 13.68
CA ALA A 409 23.85 6.17 14.99
C ALA A 409 22.83 6.38 16.14
N ARG A 410 21.72 7.06 15.88
CA ARG A 410 20.61 7.27 16.83
C ARG A 410 19.26 7.13 16.13
N PRO A 411 18.85 5.90 15.82
CA PRO A 411 17.65 5.66 15.05
C PRO A 411 16.41 6.03 15.87
N VAL A 412 15.70 7.02 15.38
CA VAL A 412 14.43 7.49 15.96
C VAL A 412 13.36 7.55 14.87
N GLY A 413 12.10 7.51 15.26
CA GLY A 413 11.01 7.81 14.35
C GLY A 413 11.12 9.26 13.91
N ASP A 414 11.69 9.53 12.73
CA ASP A 414 11.91 10.87 12.19
C ASP A 414 11.21 11.04 10.85
N ARG A 415 10.01 11.64 10.87
CA ARG A 415 9.24 11.94 9.67
C ARG A 415 9.93 12.91 8.70
N HIS A 416 11.00 13.58 9.12
CA HIS A 416 11.78 14.50 8.30
C HIS A 416 13.06 13.86 7.74
N LEU A 417 13.27 12.57 7.96
CA LEU A 417 14.47 11.85 7.48
C LEU A 417 14.67 12.06 5.97
N ALA A 418 13.62 11.87 5.17
CA ALA A 418 13.70 12.10 3.72
C ALA A 418 14.12 13.53 3.37
N ALA A 419 13.55 14.52 4.02
CA ALA A 419 13.89 15.92 3.77
C ALA A 419 15.36 16.24 4.09
N LYS A 420 15.91 15.66 5.16
CA LYS A 420 17.33 15.81 5.54
C LYS A 420 18.24 15.18 4.48
N LEU A 421 17.90 13.97 4.02
CA LEU A 421 18.65 13.26 2.97
C LEU A 421 18.61 14.00 1.64
N LEU A 422 17.44 14.44 1.21
CA LEU A 422 17.26 15.19 -0.05
C LEU A 422 18.01 16.51 -0.03
N LYS A 423 18.00 17.24 1.10
CA LYS A 423 18.77 18.47 1.28
C LYS A 423 20.28 18.22 1.10
N GLU A 424 20.81 17.15 1.72
CA GLU A 424 22.24 16.80 1.58
C GLU A 424 22.62 16.41 0.14
N MET A 425 21.69 15.75 -0.57
CA MET A 425 21.86 15.34 -1.97
C MET A 425 21.66 16.51 -2.95
N GLY A 426 21.31 17.71 -2.49
CA GLY A 426 20.97 18.85 -3.35
C GLY A 426 19.71 18.61 -4.19
N VAL A 427 18.80 17.74 -3.74
CA VAL A 427 17.55 17.40 -4.42
C VAL A 427 16.39 18.15 -3.79
N GLN A 428 15.61 18.83 -4.62
CA GLN A 428 14.38 19.46 -4.15
C GLN A 428 13.35 18.38 -3.78
N ARG A 429 12.78 18.49 -2.58
CA ARG A 429 11.72 17.58 -2.13
C ARG A 429 10.48 17.77 -3.02
N ASN A 430 10.07 16.72 -3.66
CA ASN A 430 8.85 16.70 -4.47
C ASN A 430 7.78 15.87 -3.74
N ILE A 431 6.91 16.52 -3.00
CA ILE A 431 5.80 15.88 -2.29
C ILE A 431 4.74 15.36 -3.27
N LEU A 432 4.65 16.00 -4.44
CA LEU A 432 3.72 15.63 -5.51
C LEU A 432 4.36 14.73 -6.56
N GLY A 433 5.59 14.28 -6.35
CA GLY A 433 6.53 13.72 -7.31
C GLY A 433 6.06 12.58 -8.21
N TYR A 434 4.96 11.93 -7.90
CA TYR A 434 4.36 10.97 -8.82
C TYR A 434 3.46 11.60 -9.89
N GLN A 435 3.08 12.87 -9.76
CA GLN A 435 2.30 13.54 -10.81
C GLN A 435 3.10 13.73 -12.11
N GLY A 436 4.41 13.92 -12.02
CA GLY A 436 5.29 13.99 -13.21
C GLY A 436 5.49 12.67 -13.95
N MET A 437 5.28 11.52 -13.30
CA MET A 437 5.33 10.20 -13.95
C MET A 437 4.07 9.86 -14.73
N PHE A 438 2.99 10.61 -14.55
CA PHE A 438 1.72 10.41 -15.27
C PHE A 438 1.62 11.21 -16.56
N TYR A 439 2.64 12.02 -16.89
CA TYR A 439 2.63 12.90 -18.06
C TYR A 439 3.69 12.56 -19.13
N CYS A 440 4.36 11.41 -19.02
CA CYS A 440 5.30 10.98 -20.08
C CYS A 440 4.85 9.71 -20.74
#